data_b10730eefce97f722806a9c4b1424a5d
#
_entry.id   b10730eefce97f722806a9c4b1424a5d
#
_cell.length_a   1.000
_cell.length_b   1.000
_cell.length_c   1.000
_cell.angle_alpha   90.00
_cell.angle_beta   90.00
_cell.angle_gamma   90.00
#
_symmetry.space_group_name_H-M   'P 1'
#
loop_
_entity.id
_entity.type
_entity.pdbx_description
1 polymer ?
#
loop_
_entity_poly.entity_id
_entity_poly.type
_entity_poly.pdbx_seq_one_letter_code
_entity_poly.pdbx_strand_id
1 'polypeptide(L)'
;DLVIPVEAAAEVQLLKTIAVLYVMDNPLHQKRQDRQRDRIYRVYDYLTLGAPGSLDPMFSDWYISADTNAQRQRVIIDQIASMTESRLERLARDCGDLLLG
;
A
#
# COMPACT_ATOMS: atom_id res chain seq x y z
N ASP A 1 14.38 -21.29 -6.44
CA ASP A 1 13.91 -20.40 -5.64
C ASP A 1 12.85 -19.69 -6.31
N LEU A 2 12.14 -19.46 -5.58
CA LEU A 2 11.37 -18.54 -5.97
C LEU A 2 12.10 -17.50 -6.55
N VAL A 3 11.93 -17.40 -7.77
CA VAL A 3 12.59 -16.36 -8.44
C VAL A 3 11.76 -15.15 -8.31
N ILE A 4 11.86 -14.54 -7.16
CA ILE A 4 11.34 -13.20 -6.99
C ILE A 4 12.43 -12.28 -7.45
N PRO A 5 12.19 -11.41 -8.42
CA PRO A 5 13.18 -10.42 -8.80
C PRO A 5 13.60 -9.60 -7.60
N VAL A 6 14.86 -9.27 -7.52
CA VAL A 6 15.37 -8.49 -6.40
C VAL A 6 14.56 -7.22 -6.18
N GLU A 7 14.16 -6.56 -7.26
CA GLU A 7 13.34 -5.35 -7.16
C GLU A 7 11.98 -5.61 -6.54
N ALA A 8 11.31 -6.69 -6.95
CA ALA A 8 10.01 -7.03 -6.38
C ALA A 8 10.13 -7.42 -4.91
N ALA A 9 11.18 -8.15 -4.55
CA ALA A 9 11.42 -8.49 -3.15
C ALA A 9 11.67 -7.25 -2.31
N ALA A 10 12.43 -6.28 -2.86
CA ALA A 10 12.69 -5.02 -2.17
C ALA A 10 11.41 -4.21 -1.96
N GLU A 11 10.50 -4.19 -2.95
CA GLU A 11 9.25 -3.47 -2.82
C GLU A 11 8.32 -4.10 -1.78
N VAL A 12 8.26 -5.41 -1.73
CA VAL A 12 7.48 -6.11 -0.69
C VAL A 12 8.07 -5.82 0.68
N GLN A 13 9.39 -5.79 0.79
CA GLN A 13 10.06 -5.46 2.04
C GLN A 13 9.77 -4.02 2.47
N LEU A 14 9.70 -3.10 1.53
CA LEU A 14 9.37 -1.70 1.82
C LEU A 14 7.93 -1.59 2.35
N LEU A 15 6.99 -2.32 1.77
CA LEU A 15 5.61 -2.33 2.26
C LEU A 15 5.56 -2.86 3.69
N LYS A 16 6.29 -3.93 4.00
CA LYS A 16 6.38 -4.46 5.35
C LYS A 16 7.00 -3.45 6.31
N THR A 17 8.01 -2.72 5.85
CA THR A 17 8.65 -1.69 6.65
C THR A 17 7.68 -0.57 6.99
N ILE A 18 6.88 -0.13 6.04
CA ILE A 18 5.85 0.89 6.29
C ILE A 18 4.88 0.41 7.37
N ALA A 19 4.43 -0.84 7.25
CA ALA A 19 3.51 -1.41 8.24
C ALA A 19 4.14 -1.49 9.63
N VAL A 20 5.41 -1.88 9.71
CA VAL A 20 6.14 -1.96 10.97
C VAL A 20 6.31 -0.58 11.61
N LEU A 21 6.62 0.43 10.81
CA LEU A 21 6.78 1.79 11.34
C LEU A 21 5.49 2.31 11.96
N TYR A 22 4.35 2.00 11.35
CA TYR A 22 3.07 2.36 11.94
C TYR A 22 2.88 1.69 13.31
N VAL A 23 3.30 0.43 13.41
CA VAL A 23 3.15 -0.35 14.64
C VAL A 23 4.07 0.17 15.74
N MET A 24 5.31 0.51 15.41
CA MET A 24 6.31 0.89 16.41
C MET A 24 5.99 2.19 17.13
N ASP A 25 5.18 3.05 16.55
CA ASP A 25 4.84 4.31 17.18
C ASP A 25 3.98 4.15 18.43
N ASN A 26 3.35 2.98 18.60
CA ASN A 26 2.46 2.81 19.75
C ASN A 26 2.41 1.35 20.22
N PRO A 27 3.47 0.89 20.91
CA PRO A 27 3.60 -0.50 21.30
C PRO A 27 2.58 -0.95 22.35
N LEU A 28 1.84 -0.03 22.96
CA LEU A 28 0.88 -0.36 24.00
C LEU A 28 -0.49 -0.78 23.44
N HIS A 29 -0.70 -0.65 22.13
CA HIS A 29 -2.01 -0.89 21.52
C HIS A 29 -1.94 -1.94 20.43
N GLN A 30 -1.68 -3.19 20.81
CA GLN A 30 -1.50 -4.29 19.88
C GLN A 30 -2.65 -4.45 18.88
N LYS A 31 -3.89 -4.43 19.36
CA LYS A 31 -5.06 -4.59 18.49
C LYS A 31 -5.20 -3.45 17.50
N ARG A 32 -4.85 -2.26 17.93
CA ARG A 32 -4.88 -1.09 17.07
C ARG A 32 -3.83 -1.19 15.99
N GLN A 33 -2.64 -1.70 16.35
CA GLN A 33 -1.55 -1.91 15.42
C GLN A 33 -1.92 -2.93 14.34
N ASP A 34 -2.59 -4.02 14.74
CA ASP A 34 -3.03 -5.04 13.81
C ASP A 34 -4.02 -4.46 12.81
N ARG A 35 -4.94 -3.62 13.25
CA ARG A 35 -5.90 -2.96 12.38
C ARG A 35 -5.22 -2.00 11.40
N GLN A 36 -4.21 -1.27 11.86
CA GLN A 36 -3.46 -0.36 11.00
C GLN A 36 -2.71 -1.12 9.91
N ARG A 37 -2.11 -2.25 10.27
CA ARG A 37 -1.43 -3.10 9.30
C ARG A 37 -2.41 -3.63 8.27
N ASP A 38 -3.56 -4.11 8.72
CA ASP A 38 -4.59 -4.62 7.82
C ASP A 38 -5.10 -3.54 6.88
N ARG A 39 -5.22 -2.31 7.37
CA ARG A 39 -5.61 -1.18 6.52
C ARG A 39 -4.62 -0.94 5.41
N ILE A 40 -3.32 -0.98 5.73
CA ILE A 40 -2.29 -0.76 4.72
C ILE A 40 -2.36 -1.83 3.63
N TYR A 41 -2.48 -3.09 3.99
CA TYR A 41 -2.58 -4.18 3.02
C TYR A 41 -3.85 -4.09 2.19
N ARG A 42 -4.95 -3.72 2.82
CA ARG A 42 -6.23 -3.56 2.12
C ARG A 42 -6.17 -2.42 1.09
N VAL A 43 -5.57 -1.31 1.47
CA VAL A 43 -5.40 -0.17 0.56
C VAL A 43 -4.45 -0.55 -0.57
N TYR A 44 -3.38 -1.28 -0.27
CA TYR A 44 -2.45 -1.76 -1.30
C TYR A 44 -3.18 -2.61 -2.34
N ASP A 45 -4.00 -3.55 -1.91
CA ASP A 45 -4.76 -4.40 -2.81
C ASP A 45 -5.74 -3.58 -3.66
N TYR A 46 -6.45 -2.65 -3.03
CA TYR A 46 -7.39 -1.79 -3.73
C TYR A 46 -6.69 -0.95 -4.80
N LEU A 47 -5.58 -0.31 -4.43
CA LEU A 47 -4.85 0.53 -5.37
C LEU A 47 -4.30 -0.31 -6.53
N THR A 48 -3.80 -1.50 -6.22
CA THR A 48 -3.26 -2.39 -7.24
C THR A 48 -4.33 -2.84 -8.23
N LEU A 49 -5.52 -3.19 -7.73
CA LEU A 49 -6.61 -3.64 -8.57
C LEU A 49 -7.18 -2.52 -9.44
N GLY A 50 -7.21 -1.31 -8.93
CA GLY A 50 -7.79 -0.18 -9.64
C GLY A 50 -6.81 0.68 -10.40
N ALA A 51 -5.50 0.42 -10.28
CA ALA A 51 -4.50 1.27 -10.93
C ALA A 51 -4.60 1.21 -12.45
N PRO A 52 -4.30 2.31 -13.13
CA PRO A 52 -3.85 3.60 -12.58
C PRO A 52 -4.99 4.50 -12.09
N GLY A 53 -6.23 4.14 -12.32
CA GLY A 53 -7.38 4.99 -12.01
C GLY A 53 -7.55 5.27 -10.52
N SER A 54 -7.07 4.37 -9.66
CA SER A 54 -7.17 4.53 -8.22
C SER A 54 -6.10 5.46 -7.64
N LEU A 55 -5.11 5.84 -8.44
CA LEU A 55 -3.97 6.62 -7.97
C LEU A 55 -4.21 8.11 -8.15
N ASP A 56 -3.51 8.92 -7.34
CA ASP A 56 -3.49 10.37 -7.53
C ASP A 56 -2.81 10.68 -8.87
N PRO A 57 -3.08 11.85 -9.49
CA PRO A 57 -2.60 12.12 -10.85
C PRO A 57 -1.11 11.92 -11.06
N MET A 58 -0.27 12.36 -10.13
CA MET A 58 1.17 12.21 -10.25
C MET A 58 1.58 10.74 -10.24
N PHE A 59 1.01 9.97 -9.34
CA PHE A 59 1.31 8.54 -9.23
C PHE A 59 0.70 7.74 -10.38
N SER A 60 -0.47 8.17 -10.86
CA SER A 60 -1.09 7.57 -12.04
C SER A 60 -0.17 7.70 -13.25
N ASP A 61 0.40 8.88 -13.47
CA ASP A 61 1.33 9.10 -14.57
C ASP A 61 2.58 8.23 -14.45
N TRP A 62 3.14 8.12 -13.25
CA TRP A 62 4.29 7.27 -13.00
C TRP A 62 3.97 5.79 -13.24
N TYR A 63 2.79 5.37 -12.84
CA TYR A 63 2.34 4.00 -13.05
C TYR A 63 2.25 3.66 -14.55
N ILE A 64 1.67 4.56 -15.32
CA ILE A 64 1.53 4.39 -16.77
C ILE A 64 2.91 4.35 -17.42
N SER A 65 3.86 5.14 -16.93
CA SER A 65 5.20 5.21 -17.50
C SER A 65 6.11 4.09 -17.02
N ALA A 66 5.68 3.28 -16.06
CA ALA A 66 6.52 2.22 -15.50
C ALA A 66 6.72 1.11 -16.53
N ASP A 67 7.95 0.61 -16.61
CA ASP A 67 8.32 -0.42 -17.58
C ASP A 67 8.17 -1.83 -17.05
N THR A 68 8.21 -2.01 -15.72
CA THR A 68 8.17 -3.33 -15.10
C THR A 68 7.11 -3.39 -14.02
N ASN A 69 6.73 -4.60 -13.64
CA ASN A 69 5.80 -4.79 -12.52
C ASN A 69 6.40 -4.29 -11.21
N ALA A 70 7.70 -4.43 -11.02
CA ALA A 70 8.37 -3.93 -9.82
C ALA A 70 8.23 -2.40 -9.72
N GLN A 71 8.39 -1.70 -10.84
CA GLN A 71 8.22 -0.26 -10.86
C GLN A 71 6.77 0.13 -10.57
N ARG A 72 5.81 -0.62 -11.09
CA ARG A 72 4.39 -0.36 -10.80
C ARG A 72 4.07 -0.57 -9.33
N GLN A 73 4.60 -1.62 -8.73
CA GLN A 73 4.43 -1.86 -7.29
C GLN A 73 5.03 -0.72 -6.47
N ARG A 74 6.19 -0.22 -6.90
CA ARG A 74 6.83 0.90 -6.21
C ARG A 74 5.96 2.14 -6.22
N VAL A 75 5.30 2.42 -7.35
CA VAL A 75 4.39 3.56 -7.45
C VAL A 75 3.24 3.41 -6.46
N ILE A 76 2.66 2.22 -6.34
CA ILE A 76 1.59 1.95 -5.38
C ILE A 76 2.08 2.22 -3.95
N ILE A 77 3.25 1.72 -3.61
CA ILE A 77 3.81 1.90 -2.28
C ILE A 77 4.09 3.39 -1.99
N ASP A 78 4.60 4.10 -2.98
CA ASP A 78 4.86 5.54 -2.82
C ASP A 78 3.56 6.31 -2.62
N GLN A 79 2.49 5.91 -3.31
CA GLN A 79 1.17 6.49 -3.12
C GLN A 79 0.69 6.30 -1.68
N ILE A 80 0.83 5.10 -1.14
CA ILE A 80 0.45 4.82 0.24
C ILE A 80 1.27 5.66 1.21
N ALA A 81 2.57 5.74 0.98
CA ALA A 81 3.48 6.48 1.85
C ALA A 81 3.18 7.98 1.85
N SER A 82 2.58 8.49 0.79
CA SER A 82 2.24 9.91 0.69
C SER A 82 0.93 10.27 1.39
N MET A 83 0.15 9.28 1.81
CA MET A 83 -1.15 9.52 2.42
C MET A 83 -1.04 9.89 3.89
N THR A 84 -1.93 10.78 4.34
CA THR A 84 -2.10 11.02 5.76
C THR A 84 -2.79 9.83 6.40
N GLU A 85 -2.67 9.70 7.71
CA GLU A 85 -3.34 8.62 8.44
C GLU A 85 -4.86 8.69 8.27
N SER A 86 -5.42 9.88 8.32
CA SER A 86 -6.87 10.07 8.15
C SER A 86 -7.34 9.64 6.77
N ARG A 87 -6.57 9.97 5.74
CA ARG A 87 -6.90 9.58 4.38
C ARG A 87 -6.81 8.07 4.21
N LEU A 88 -5.77 7.47 4.79
CA LEU A 88 -5.57 6.03 4.74
C LEU A 88 -6.71 5.29 5.43
N GLU A 89 -7.13 5.76 6.58
CA GLU A 89 -8.27 5.19 7.30
C GLU A 89 -9.55 5.27 6.49
N ARG A 90 -9.82 6.41 5.91
CA ARG A 90 -11.03 6.62 5.10
C ARG A 90 -11.02 5.71 3.89
N LEU A 91 -9.90 5.64 3.20
CA LEU A 91 -9.77 4.81 2.02
C LEU A 91 -9.90 3.33 2.37
N ALA A 92 -9.32 2.90 3.47
CA ALA A 92 -9.43 1.51 3.91
C ALA A 92 -10.87 1.13 4.23
N ARG A 93 -11.63 2.05 4.80
CA ARG A 93 -13.04 1.84 5.09
C ARG A 93 -13.84 1.70 3.80
N ASP A 94 -13.61 2.60 2.86
CA ASP A 94 -14.30 2.57 1.57
C ASP A 94 -13.93 1.33 0.78
N CYS A 95 -12.66 0.91 0.80
CA CYS A 95 -12.21 -0.31 0.15
C CYS A 95 -12.85 -1.54 0.76
N GLY A 96 -12.99 -1.56 2.08
CA GLY A 96 -13.65 -2.67 2.76
C GLY A 96 -15.07 -2.87 2.26
N ASP A 97 -15.80 -1.79 2.12
CA ASP A 97 -17.17 -1.84 1.61
C ASP A 97 -17.20 -2.33 0.17
N LEU A 98 -16.27 -1.89 -0.67
CA LEU A 98 -16.22 -2.31 -2.07
C LEU A 98 -15.79 -3.76 -2.23
N LEU A 99 -14.84 -4.22 -1.42
CA LEU A 99 -14.31 -5.58 -1.53
C LEU A 99 -15.21 -6.62 -0.88
N LEU A 100 -15.97 -6.22 0.12
CA LEU A 100 -16.84 -7.13 0.83
C LEU A 100 -18.30 -7.06 0.36
N GLY A 101 -18.62 -5.97 -0.26
CA GLY A 101 -19.97 -5.76 -0.72
C GLY A 101 -20.13 -6.10 -2.15
#